data_67762487408d3a2a7622fe9b228b5b06
#
_entry.id   67762487408d3a2a7622fe9b228b5b06
#
_cell.length_a   1.000
_cell.length_b   1.000
_cell.length_c   1.000
_cell.angle_alpha   90.00
_cell.angle_beta   90.00
_cell.angle_gamma   90.00
#
_symmetry.space_group_name_H-M   'P 1'
#
loop_
_entity.id
_entity.type
_entity.pdbx_description
1 polymer ?
#
loop_
_entity_poly.entity_id
_entity_poly.type
_entity_poly.pdbx_seq_one_letter_code
_entity_poly.pdbx_strand_id
1 'polypeptide(L)'
;MSRPHVGKTLADEFVETRVLRQLELCHRLGRSACGVVWKAIEKRTRQVIVLKKCFNVLGRSDDAQRVYREIMYLQAFSGHDNVIRMHHVICAGNDQDIYITYDFMQTDLHAVIRANVLEAMHMKYVIYQLLKALKFIHSAGVVHRDIKPSNLLVNADCHVKICDFGLARSLQLGKNTVKNPRLTDYVGTRWYRAIEVLLGCTHYCCAVDIWAVGCVYAEMLLGQPVFQGTSIIDQIVKILELIGRPSVCDVNSVGSAYASTLLEMLPPLQPVSFVEVFPNVSAEALNFLSQCFCYNPEPGHRCTVIDALRHPFVAEFHDADDEPALKEELCLTLDDFELFTTHQYREAINDAILKRKVSARQKENSLMLNPAKIILMEHEQTLPDHF
;
A
#
# COMPACT_ATOMS: atom_id res chain seq x y z
N MET A 1 3.82 -37.67 35.77
CA MET A 1 4.85 -37.06 34.87
C MET A 1 4.11 -36.58 33.62
N SER A 2 3.69 -35.34 33.64
CA SER A 2 3.04 -34.64 32.51
C SER A 2 4.10 -34.27 31.47
N ARG A 3 3.90 -34.71 30.23
CA ARG A 3 4.73 -34.33 29.07
C ARG A 3 4.61 -32.80 28.88
N PRO A 4 5.72 -32.10 28.64
CA PRO A 4 5.68 -30.67 28.35
C PRO A 4 4.87 -30.46 27.07
N HIS A 5 3.96 -29.48 27.05
CA HIS A 5 3.36 -28.96 25.84
C HIS A 5 4.48 -28.47 24.93
N VAL A 6 4.81 -29.26 23.94
CA VAL A 6 5.62 -28.83 22.80
C VAL A 6 4.80 -27.74 22.12
N GLY A 7 5.28 -26.51 22.20
CA GLY A 7 4.67 -25.38 21.50
C GLY A 7 4.50 -25.76 20.03
N LYS A 8 3.35 -25.38 19.47
CA LYS A 8 3.05 -25.55 18.06
C LYS A 8 4.26 -25.05 17.26
N THR A 9 4.96 -25.99 16.67
CA THR A 9 6.15 -25.71 15.85
C THR A 9 5.68 -25.12 14.51
N LEU A 10 6.60 -24.57 13.72
CA LEU A 10 6.38 -24.15 12.33
C LEU A 10 5.61 -25.19 11.49
N ALA A 11 5.62 -26.47 11.91
CA ALA A 11 4.85 -27.57 11.34
C ALA A 11 3.31 -27.44 11.51
N ASP A 12 2.84 -26.71 12.50
CA ASP A 12 1.39 -26.54 12.72
C ASP A 12 0.78 -25.44 11.83
N GLU A 13 1.62 -24.61 11.25
CA GLU A 13 1.26 -23.65 10.20
C GLU A 13 1.61 -24.24 8.83
N PHE A 14 1.34 -25.48 8.63
CA PHE A 14 1.74 -26.41 7.62
C PHE A 14 1.98 -25.79 6.23
N VAL A 15 3.24 -25.65 5.85
CA VAL A 15 3.62 -25.32 4.48
C VAL A 15 3.78 -26.62 3.69
N GLU A 16 3.05 -26.73 2.58
CA GLU A 16 3.01 -27.96 1.78
C GLU A 16 4.39 -28.38 1.27
N THR A 17 4.63 -29.68 1.23
CA THR A 17 5.91 -30.27 0.75
C THR A 17 6.29 -29.79 -0.64
N ARG A 18 5.31 -29.55 -1.54
CA ARG A 18 5.58 -29.03 -2.90
C ARG A 18 6.15 -27.61 -2.89
N VAL A 19 5.79 -26.77 -1.91
CA VAL A 19 6.34 -25.42 -1.69
C VAL A 19 7.74 -25.57 -1.09
N LEU A 20 7.91 -26.45 -0.09
CA LEU A 20 9.19 -26.72 0.55
C LEU A 20 10.23 -27.39 -0.38
N ARG A 21 9.80 -28.01 -1.49
CA ARG A 21 10.74 -28.47 -2.53
C ARG A 21 11.44 -27.32 -3.23
N GLN A 22 10.76 -26.16 -3.37
CA GLN A 22 11.28 -24.97 -4.05
C GLN A 22 11.91 -23.97 -3.07
N LEU A 23 11.41 -23.91 -1.85
CA LEU A 23 11.80 -22.94 -0.85
C LEU A 23 12.39 -23.61 0.41
N GLU A 24 13.37 -22.94 0.99
CA GLU A 24 13.90 -23.24 2.32
C GLU A 24 13.44 -22.17 3.28
N LEU A 25 12.62 -22.54 4.27
CA LEU A 25 12.14 -21.60 5.28
C LEU A 25 13.23 -21.29 6.30
N CYS A 26 13.52 -19.99 6.52
CA CYS A 26 14.50 -19.55 7.51
C CYS A 26 13.83 -19.37 8.87
N HIS A 27 13.02 -18.31 9.00
CA HIS A 27 12.29 -18.00 10.22
C HIS A 27 11.01 -17.22 9.88
N ARG A 28 10.10 -17.21 10.84
CA ARG A 28 8.86 -16.48 10.75
C ARG A 28 9.13 -14.98 10.97
N LEU A 29 8.61 -14.13 10.07
CA LEU A 29 8.68 -12.67 10.17
C LEU A 29 7.49 -12.12 10.96
N GLY A 30 6.29 -12.67 10.79
CA GLY A 30 5.11 -12.18 11.47
C GLY A 30 3.81 -12.84 11.03
N ARG A 31 2.70 -12.23 11.47
CA ARG A 31 1.34 -12.50 11.00
C ARG A 31 0.80 -11.30 10.26
N SER A 32 0.09 -11.54 9.16
CA SER A 32 -0.76 -10.57 8.47
C SER A 32 -2.23 -10.85 8.79
N ALA A 33 -3.12 -9.96 8.35
CA ALA A 33 -4.56 -10.15 8.55
C ALA A 33 -5.09 -11.48 7.97
N CYS A 34 -4.49 -11.97 6.88
CA CYS A 34 -4.94 -13.20 6.19
C CYS A 34 -4.03 -14.40 6.43
N GLY A 35 -2.89 -14.27 7.16
CA GLY A 35 -1.99 -15.41 7.26
C GLY A 35 -0.67 -15.19 7.97
N VAL A 36 0.31 -16.00 7.63
CA VAL A 36 1.65 -16.01 8.23
C VAL A 36 2.70 -15.74 7.16
N VAL A 37 3.76 -15.05 7.58
CA VAL A 37 4.85 -14.57 6.72
C VAL A 37 6.17 -15.13 7.22
N TRP A 38 6.96 -15.70 6.31
CA TRP A 38 8.31 -16.24 6.59
C TRP A 38 9.35 -15.59 5.68
N LYS A 39 10.55 -15.42 6.21
CA LYS A 39 11.75 -15.30 5.40
C LYS A 39 12.11 -16.68 4.85
N ALA A 40 12.39 -16.76 3.57
CA ALA A 40 12.72 -18.00 2.89
C ALA A 40 13.85 -17.79 1.87
N ILE A 41 14.47 -18.87 1.44
CA ILE A 41 15.47 -18.88 0.36
C ILE A 41 14.92 -19.71 -0.78
N GLU A 42 14.86 -19.14 -1.98
CA GLU A 42 14.54 -19.90 -3.19
C GLU A 42 15.72 -20.83 -3.52
N LYS A 43 15.49 -22.14 -3.52
CA LYS A 43 16.58 -23.12 -3.64
C LYS A 43 17.33 -23.06 -4.97
N ARG A 44 16.64 -22.70 -6.05
CA ARG A 44 17.21 -22.63 -7.41
C ARG A 44 18.14 -21.44 -7.58
N THR A 45 17.70 -20.26 -7.20
CA THR A 45 18.41 -18.98 -7.39
C THR A 45 19.26 -18.58 -6.20
N ARG A 46 19.02 -19.19 -5.02
CA ARG A 46 19.59 -18.82 -3.72
C ARG A 46 19.17 -17.43 -3.24
N GLN A 47 18.18 -16.82 -3.92
CA GLN A 47 17.64 -15.51 -3.57
C GLN A 47 16.86 -15.59 -2.25
N VAL A 48 17.08 -14.58 -1.38
CA VAL A 48 16.29 -14.39 -0.17
C VAL A 48 14.96 -13.74 -0.57
N ILE A 49 13.85 -14.35 -0.16
CA ILE A 49 12.49 -13.93 -0.48
C ILE A 49 11.59 -13.99 0.76
N VAL A 50 10.39 -13.46 0.64
CA VAL A 50 9.32 -13.61 1.62
C VAL A 50 8.28 -14.61 1.08
N LEU A 51 7.87 -15.55 1.93
CA LEU A 51 6.71 -16.41 1.69
C LEU A 51 5.57 -15.99 2.61
N LYS A 52 4.42 -15.62 2.03
CA LYS A 52 3.15 -15.35 2.73
C LYS A 52 2.19 -16.50 2.44
N LYS A 53 1.70 -17.18 3.47
CA LYS A 53 0.60 -18.13 3.37
C LYS A 53 -0.67 -17.46 3.85
N CYS A 54 -1.65 -17.36 2.99
CA CYS A 54 -2.97 -16.82 3.26
C CYS A 54 -3.92 -17.99 3.52
N PHE A 55 -4.49 -18.08 4.73
CA PHE A 55 -5.36 -19.19 5.15
C PHE A 55 -6.80 -18.94 4.76
N ASN A 56 -7.46 -19.96 4.19
CA ASN A 56 -8.89 -20.02 3.90
C ASN A 56 -9.41 -18.79 3.10
N VAL A 57 -8.53 -18.14 2.34
CA VAL A 57 -8.91 -16.91 1.61
C VAL A 57 -9.86 -17.19 0.44
N LEU A 58 -9.88 -18.42 -0.08
CA LEU A 58 -10.84 -18.86 -1.08
C LEU A 58 -12.10 -19.52 -0.46
N GLY A 59 -12.25 -19.48 0.86
CA GLY A 59 -13.44 -19.96 1.58
C GLY A 59 -14.55 -18.91 1.67
N ARG A 60 -14.22 -17.59 1.55
CA ARG A 60 -15.17 -16.48 1.61
C ARG A 60 -14.92 -15.51 0.46
N SER A 61 -16.00 -15.02 -0.15
CA SER A 61 -15.90 -14.11 -1.31
C SER A 61 -15.17 -12.80 -0.99
N ASP A 62 -15.37 -12.21 0.19
CA ASP A 62 -14.71 -10.98 0.60
C ASP A 62 -13.19 -11.14 0.71
N ASP A 63 -12.72 -12.25 1.31
CA ASP A 63 -11.30 -12.54 1.46
C ASP A 63 -10.67 -12.91 0.11
N ALA A 64 -11.40 -13.66 -0.74
CA ALA A 64 -11.00 -14.00 -2.10
C ALA A 64 -10.85 -12.74 -2.96
N GLN A 65 -11.77 -11.79 -2.84
CA GLN A 65 -11.68 -10.49 -3.53
C GLN A 65 -10.44 -9.70 -3.14
N ARG A 66 -10.11 -9.66 -1.83
CA ARG A 66 -8.91 -8.95 -1.35
C ARG A 66 -7.62 -9.56 -1.91
N VAL A 67 -7.50 -10.88 -1.85
CA VAL A 67 -6.31 -11.56 -2.39
C VAL A 67 -6.24 -11.46 -3.90
N TYR A 68 -7.39 -11.55 -4.61
CA TYR A 68 -7.46 -11.31 -6.05
C TYR A 68 -6.92 -9.93 -6.42
N ARG A 69 -7.37 -8.86 -5.71
CA ARG A 69 -6.87 -7.49 -5.93
C ARG A 69 -5.38 -7.39 -5.68
N GLU A 70 -4.89 -7.91 -4.55
CA GLU A 70 -3.46 -7.90 -4.21
C GLU A 70 -2.64 -8.51 -5.35
N ILE A 71 -3.06 -9.67 -5.86
CA ILE A 71 -2.37 -10.37 -6.95
C ILE A 71 -2.41 -9.56 -8.25
N MET A 72 -3.58 -9.10 -8.65
CA MET A 72 -3.77 -8.43 -9.94
C MET A 72 -3.07 -7.08 -10.01
N TYR A 73 -3.18 -6.26 -8.95
CA TYR A 73 -2.51 -4.96 -8.90
C TYR A 73 -0.99 -5.10 -8.81
N LEU A 74 -0.47 -6.01 -7.99
CA LEU A 74 0.97 -6.26 -7.91
C LEU A 74 1.55 -6.83 -9.22
N GLN A 75 0.75 -7.57 -9.98
CA GLN A 75 1.15 -8.04 -11.30
C GLN A 75 1.22 -6.89 -12.30
N ALA A 76 0.24 -5.97 -12.28
CA ALA A 76 0.18 -4.83 -13.16
C ALA A 76 1.26 -3.78 -12.84
N PHE A 77 1.57 -3.57 -11.57
CA PHE A 77 2.59 -2.63 -11.11
C PHE A 77 4.00 -3.23 -10.99
N SER A 78 4.18 -4.46 -11.49
CA SER A 78 5.48 -5.15 -11.45
C SER A 78 6.54 -4.38 -12.24
N GLY A 79 7.68 -4.11 -11.60
CA GLY A 79 8.82 -3.42 -12.20
C GLY A 79 9.00 -1.98 -11.77
N HIS A 80 8.06 -1.42 -10.99
CA HIS A 80 8.28 -0.12 -10.35
C HIS A 80 9.12 -0.29 -9.07
N ASP A 81 10.19 0.50 -8.92
CA ASP A 81 11.17 0.35 -7.84
C ASP A 81 10.55 0.47 -6.44
N ASN A 82 9.57 1.34 -6.27
CA ASN A 82 8.92 1.61 -5.00
C ASN A 82 7.59 0.84 -4.81
N VAL A 83 7.35 -0.24 -5.58
CA VAL A 83 6.26 -1.19 -5.35
C VAL A 83 6.86 -2.57 -5.08
N ILE A 84 6.33 -3.28 -4.07
CA ILE A 84 6.83 -4.61 -3.73
C ILE A 84 6.63 -5.58 -4.91
N ARG A 85 7.69 -6.27 -5.29
CA ARG A 85 7.63 -7.24 -6.38
C ARG A 85 7.10 -8.58 -5.87
N MET A 86 6.03 -9.04 -6.49
CA MET A 86 5.49 -10.38 -6.31
C MET A 86 6.20 -11.35 -7.27
N HIS A 87 6.77 -12.46 -6.77
CA HIS A 87 7.46 -13.47 -7.59
C HIS A 87 6.51 -14.57 -8.06
N HIS A 88 5.88 -15.28 -7.13
CA HIS A 88 5.04 -16.44 -7.45
C HIS A 88 3.76 -16.43 -6.63
N VAL A 89 2.71 -16.98 -7.24
CA VAL A 89 1.45 -17.33 -6.60
C VAL A 89 1.22 -18.81 -6.76
N ILE A 90 0.91 -19.53 -5.68
CA ILE A 90 0.71 -20.97 -5.65
C ILE A 90 -0.58 -21.25 -4.89
N CYS A 91 -1.60 -21.77 -5.57
CA CYS A 91 -2.81 -22.25 -4.92
C CYS A 91 -2.49 -23.50 -4.10
N ALA A 92 -2.97 -23.61 -2.86
CA ALA A 92 -2.75 -24.77 -2.02
C ALA A 92 -3.57 -25.99 -2.50
N GLY A 93 -3.16 -27.18 -2.08
CA GLY A 93 -3.86 -28.44 -2.44
C GLY A 93 -5.20 -28.62 -1.73
N ASN A 94 -5.49 -27.80 -0.69
CA ASN A 94 -6.78 -27.77 -0.02
C ASN A 94 -7.81 -26.87 -0.71
N ASP A 95 -7.46 -26.27 -1.84
CA ASP A 95 -8.32 -25.35 -2.62
C ASP A 95 -8.82 -24.09 -1.88
N GLN A 96 -8.30 -23.80 -0.69
CA GLN A 96 -8.72 -22.67 0.15
C GLN A 96 -7.59 -21.70 0.46
N ASP A 97 -6.35 -22.22 0.61
CA ASP A 97 -5.18 -21.41 0.95
C ASP A 97 -4.43 -20.99 -0.32
N ILE A 98 -3.73 -19.85 -0.22
CA ILE A 98 -2.84 -19.34 -1.27
C ILE A 98 -1.48 -19.02 -0.66
N TYR A 99 -0.41 -19.38 -1.36
CA TYR A 99 0.94 -18.96 -1.08
C TYR A 99 1.36 -17.88 -2.07
N ILE A 100 1.96 -16.80 -1.57
CA ILE A 100 2.49 -15.72 -2.40
C ILE A 100 3.93 -15.46 -1.97
N THR A 101 4.82 -15.26 -2.93
CA THR A 101 6.21 -14.90 -2.66
C THR A 101 6.54 -13.51 -3.15
N TYR A 102 7.35 -12.78 -2.38
CA TYR A 102 7.72 -11.39 -2.61
C TYR A 102 9.21 -11.17 -2.45
N ASP A 103 9.71 -10.02 -2.92
CA ASP A 103 11.04 -9.53 -2.53
C ASP A 103 11.15 -9.48 -1.00
N PHE A 104 12.34 -9.77 -0.50
CA PHE A 104 12.62 -9.59 0.92
C PHE A 104 12.97 -8.12 1.19
N MET A 105 12.28 -7.52 2.14
CA MET A 105 12.58 -6.22 2.71
C MET A 105 12.92 -6.40 4.19
N GLN A 106 13.84 -5.59 4.70
CA GLN A 106 14.40 -5.79 6.04
C GLN A 106 13.40 -5.53 7.16
N THR A 107 12.58 -4.47 7.00
CA THR A 107 11.61 -4.04 8.00
C THR A 107 10.46 -3.24 7.37
N ASP A 108 9.56 -2.71 8.18
CA ASP A 108 8.55 -1.72 7.80
C ASP A 108 8.80 -0.37 8.46
N LEU A 109 8.20 0.69 7.90
CA LEU A 109 8.38 2.05 8.39
C LEU A 109 7.84 2.23 9.83
N HIS A 110 6.84 1.45 10.24
CA HIS A 110 6.32 1.51 11.61
C HIS A 110 7.41 1.10 12.63
N ALA A 111 8.15 0.04 12.36
CA ALA A 111 9.26 -0.38 13.20
C ALA A 111 10.39 0.66 13.19
N VAL A 112 10.69 1.26 12.04
CA VAL A 112 11.72 2.33 11.90
C VAL A 112 11.34 3.58 12.71
N ILE A 113 10.08 4.02 12.64
CA ILE A 113 9.57 5.16 13.43
C ILE A 113 9.74 4.87 14.93
N ARG A 114 9.34 3.68 15.38
CA ARG A 114 9.47 3.29 16.79
C ARG A 114 10.92 3.20 17.27
N ALA A 115 11.85 2.89 16.39
CA ALA A 115 13.29 2.90 16.69
C ALA A 115 13.86 4.31 16.80
N ASN A 116 13.12 5.34 16.35
CA ASN A 116 13.49 6.75 16.39
C ASN A 116 14.89 7.04 15.79
N VAL A 117 15.15 6.46 14.62
CA VAL A 117 16.44 6.58 13.92
C VAL A 117 16.38 7.48 12.67
N LEU A 118 15.20 8.02 12.34
CA LEU A 118 15.02 8.85 11.16
C LEU A 118 15.45 10.29 11.41
N GLU A 119 16.34 10.78 10.56
CA GLU A 119 16.66 12.21 10.44
C GLU A 119 15.75 12.89 9.41
N ALA A 120 15.72 14.22 9.39
CA ALA A 120 14.88 15.00 8.50
C ALA A 120 15.05 14.63 7.02
N MET A 121 16.29 14.37 6.60
CA MET A 121 16.62 13.97 5.23
C MET A 121 16.02 12.59 4.89
N HIS A 122 16.14 11.63 5.80
CA HIS A 122 15.55 10.30 5.64
C HIS A 122 14.02 10.39 5.50
N MET A 123 13.37 11.21 6.33
CA MET A 123 11.90 11.40 6.28
C MET A 123 11.45 11.98 4.93
N LYS A 124 12.15 12.99 4.41
CA LYS A 124 11.88 13.58 3.11
C LYS A 124 12.05 12.57 1.98
N TYR A 125 13.14 11.80 2.00
CA TYR A 125 13.43 10.78 1.00
C TYR A 125 12.39 9.64 1.00
N VAL A 126 11.93 9.21 2.18
CA VAL A 126 10.83 8.25 2.33
C VAL A 126 9.55 8.79 1.69
N ILE A 127 9.19 10.06 1.96
CA ILE A 127 8.00 10.69 1.36
C ILE A 127 8.14 10.84 -0.15
N TYR A 128 9.30 11.25 -0.65
CA TYR A 128 9.55 11.33 -2.09
C TYR A 128 9.29 9.98 -2.78
N GLN A 129 9.88 8.89 -2.27
CA GLN A 129 9.71 7.54 -2.82
C GLN A 129 8.25 7.07 -2.77
N LEU A 130 7.54 7.39 -1.68
CA LEU A 130 6.11 7.12 -1.54
C LEU A 130 5.30 7.87 -2.59
N LEU A 131 5.58 9.15 -2.82
CA LEU A 131 4.93 9.96 -3.86
C LEU A 131 5.25 9.45 -5.28
N LYS A 132 6.50 9.03 -5.54
CA LYS A 132 6.91 8.40 -6.82
C LYS A 132 6.08 7.14 -7.10
N ALA A 133 5.91 6.26 -6.11
CA ALA A 133 5.05 5.08 -6.25
C ALA A 133 3.58 5.45 -6.46
N LEU A 134 3.06 6.41 -5.70
CA LEU A 134 1.67 6.86 -5.85
C LEU A 134 1.42 7.53 -7.21
N LYS A 135 2.38 8.29 -7.77
CA LYS A 135 2.29 8.81 -9.13
C LYS A 135 2.05 7.70 -10.14
N PHE A 136 2.81 6.62 -10.03
CA PHE A 136 2.68 5.44 -10.90
C PHE A 136 1.33 4.75 -10.74
N ILE A 137 0.87 4.53 -9.50
CA ILE A 137 -0.40 3.88 -9.17
C ILE A 137 -1.58 4.75 -9.62
N HIS A 138 -1.56 6.05 -9.29
CA HIS A 138 -2.62 6.99 -9.63
C HIS A 138 -2.73 7.24 -11.13
N SER A 139 -1.62 7.20 -11.88
CA SER A 139 -1.65 7.32 -13.34
C SER A 139 -2.38 6.16 -14.04
N ALA A 140 -2.49 5.00 -13.37
CA ALA A 140 -3.29 3.88 -13.81
C ALA A 140 -4.78 3.98 -13.40
N GLY A 141 -5.21 5.09 -12.82
CA GLY A 141 -6.55 5.25 -12.28
C GLY A 141 -6.82 4.39 -11.04
N VAL A 142 -5.80 4.01 -10.27
CA VAL A 142 -5.93 3.15 -9.09
C VAL A 142 -5.63 3.95 -7.83
N VAL A 143 -6.41 3.72 -6.77
CA VAL A 143 -6.22 4.26 -5.42
C VAL A 143 -5.84 3.13 -4.49
N HIS A 144 -4.79 3.31 -3.67
CA HIS A 144 -4.28 2.28 -2.75
C HIS A 144 -5.20 2.08 -1.54
N ARG A 145 -5.65 3.17 -0.90
CA ARG A 145 -6.61 3.23 0.21
C ARG A 145 -6.16 2.66 1.57
N ASP A 146 -4.94 2.15 1.66
CA ASP A 146 -4.40 1.64 2.93
C ASP A 146 -2.92 2.03 3.12
N ILE A 147 -2.58 3.27 2.75
CA ILE A 147 -1.26 3.85 3.02
C ILE A 147 -1.13 4.07 4.52
N LYS A 148 -0.12 3.45 5.11
CA LYS A 148 0.24 3.54 6.53
C LYS A 148 1.65 3.01 6.74
N PRO A 149 2.35 3.34 7.84
CA PRO A 149 3.73 2.92 8.05
C PRO A 149 3.98 1.42 7.95
N SER A 150 3.05 0.56 8.42
CA SER A 150 3.20 -0.90 8.33
C SER A 150 3.06 -1.48 6.91
N ASN A 151 2.56 -0.70 5.94
CA ASN A 151 2.47 -1.08 4.53
C ASN A 151 3.58 -0.45 3.67
N LEU A 152 4.54 0.24 4.29
CA LEU A 152 5.74 0.80 3.68
C LEU A 152 6.95 -0.01 4.16
N LEU A 153 7.45 -0.87 3.30
CA LEU A 153 8.60 -1.72 3.60
C LEU A 153 9.88 -0.94 3.32
N VAL A 154 10.89 -1.11 4.18
CA VAL A 154 12.12 -0.29 4.17
C VAL A 154 13.34 -1.18 4.30
N ASN A 155 14.39 -0.85 3.55
CA ASN A 155 15.74 -1.42 3.68
C ASN A 155 16.68 -0.46 4.43
N ALA A 156 17.88 -0.95 4.78
CA ALA A 156 18.89 -0.16 5.49
C ALA A 156 19.42 1.06 4.71
N ASP A 157 19.31 1.04 3.39
CA ASP A 157 19.63 2.13 2.47
C ASP A 157 18.48 3.14 2.28
N CYS A 158 17.45 3.10 3.14
CA CYS A 158 16.23 3.88 3.06
C CYS A 158 15.41 3.63 1.77
N HIS A 159 15.64 2.54 1.04
CA HIS A 159 14.79 2.18 -0.08
C HIS A 159 13.41 1.74 0.40
N VAL A 160 12.34 2.35 -0.16
CA VAL A 160 10.96 2.15 0.26
C VAL A 160 10.16 1.43 -0.81
N LYS A 161 9.36 0.43 -0.41
CA LYS A 161 8.38 -0.24 -1.28
C LYS A 161 7.01 -0.28 -0.63
N ILE A 162 5.98 0.16 -1.39
CA ILE A 162 4.57 0.01 -0.99
C ILE A 162 4.15 -1.45 -1.14
N CYS A 163 3.39 -1.98 -0.18
CA CYS A 163 2.80 -3.32 -0.21
C CYS A 163 1.32 -3.30 0.21
N ASP A 164 0.65 -4.46 0.12
CA ASP A 164 -0.75 -4.71 0.52
C ASP A 164 -1.79 -3.93 -0.31
N PHE A 165 -2.02 -4.38 -1.53
CA PHE A 165 -3.04 -3.85 -2.45
C PHE A 165 -4.44 -4.47 -2.26
N GLY A 166 -4.67 -5.20 -1.18
CA GLY A 166 -5.96 -5.86 -0.93
C GLY A 166 -7.15 -4.91 -0.82
N LEU A 167 -6.92 -3.65 -0.45
CA LEU A 167 -7.93 -2.60 -0.36
C LEU A 167 -7.92 -1.64 -1.56
N ALA A 168 -6.99 -1.78 -2.50
CA ALA A 168 -6.92 -0.92 -3.68
C ALA A 168 -8.19 -1.01 -4.55
N ARG A 169 -8.47 0.05 -5.31
CA ARG A 169 -9.61 0.16 -6.23
C ARG A 169 -9.23 0.91 -7.50
N SER A 170 -9.78 0.46 -8.63
CA SER A 170 -9.78 1.24 -9.85
C SER A 170 -10.85 2.34 -9.77
N LEU A 171 -10.53 3.55 -10.23
CA LEU A 171 -11.48 4.68 -10.27
C LEU A 171 -12.39 4.66 -11.49
N GLN A 172 -12.08 3.89 -12.55
CA GLN A 172 -12.81 3.81 -13.81
C GLN A 172 -13.27 5.19 -14.32
N LEU A 173 -12.33 6.10 -14.51
CA LEU A 173 -12.58 7.53 -14.81
C LEU A 173 -13.42 7.80 -16.06
N GLY A 174 -13.75 6.80 -16.86
CA GLY A 174 -14.55 6.95 -18.10
C GLY A 174 -15.92 6.27 -18.12
N LYS A 175 -16.28 5.50 -17.11
CA LYS A 175 -17.58 4.81 -17.05
C LYS A 175 -18.51 5.49 -16.05
N ASN A 176 -19.63 6.00 -16.55
CA ASN A 176 -20.67 6.68 -15.81
C ASN A 176 -20.95 6.05 -14.43
N THR A 177 -20.85 6.89 -13.43
CA THR A 177 -21.41 6.73 -12.09
C THR A 177 -21.07 5.41 -11.40
N VAL A 178 -20.01 5.43 -10.60
CA VAL A 178 -19.85 4.47 -9.52
C VAL A 178 -21.04 4.62 -8.57
N LYS A 179 -22.08 3.83 -8.83
CA LYS A 179 -23.16 3.66 -7.88
C LYS A 179 -22.56 2.97 -6.66
N ASN A 180 -22.32 3.77 -5.60
CA ASN A 180 -22.05 3.30 -4.26
C ASN A 180 -21.09 2.09 -4.20
N PRO A 181 -19.79 2.25 -4.17
CA PRO A 181 -18.97 1.18 -3.67
C PRO A 181 -19.47 0.92 -2.26
N ARG A 182 -20.09 -0.23 -2.00
CA ARG A 182 -20.29 -0.67 -0.62
C ARG A 182 -18.94 -0.59 0.04
N LEU A 183 -18.76 0.42 0.89
CA LEU A 183 -17.65 0.48 1.81
C LEU A 183 -17.78 -0.78 2.65
N THR A 184 -17.09 -1.84 2.23
CA THR A 184 -16.92 -3.01 3.10
C THR A 184 -16.38 -2.46 4.40
N ASP A 185 -17.07 -2.77 5.49
CA ASP A 185 -16.71 -2.36 6.83
C ASP A 185 -15.21 -2.49 7.00
N TYR A 186 -14.58 -1.35 7.15
CA TYR A 186 -13.14 -1.24 7.23
C TYR A 186 -12.68 -1.87 8.53
N VAL A 187 -12.33 -3.14 8.47
CA VAL A 187 -11.57 -3.80 9.52
C VAL A 187 -10.13 -3.32 9.39
N GLY A 188 -9.73 -2.34 10.18
CA GLY A 188 -8.38 -1.79 10.16
C GLY A 188 -8.28 -0.45 10.88
N THR A 189 -7.06 0.01 11.10
CA THR A 189 -6.76 1.26 11.79
C THR A 189 -7.33 2.45 11.03
N ARG A 190 -8.23 3.23 11.65
CA ARG A 190 -8.87 4.42 11.05
C ARG A 190 -7.98 5.67 11.07
N TRP A 191 -6.83 5.63 11.70
CA TRP A 191 -5.97 6.80 11.97
C TRP A 191 -5.42 7.49 10.71
N TYR A 192 -5.36 6.78 9.60
CA TYR A 192 -4.85 7.27 8.30
C TYR A 192 -5.96 7.59 7.30
N ARG A 193 -7.23 7.47 7.69
CA ARG A 193 -8.36 7.72 6.79
C ARG A 193 -8.61 9.19 6.61
N ALA A 194 -8.79 9.59 5.36
CA ALA A 194 -9.18 10.95 5.02
C ALA A 194 -10.57 11.28 5.58
N ILE A 195 -10.76 12.57 5.91
CA ILE A 195 -11.97 13.02 6.60
C ILE A 195 -13.24 12.78 5.79
N GLU A 196 -13.20 12.92 4.47
CA GLU A 196 -14.33 12.62 3.59
C GLU A 196 -14.80 11.16 3.70
N VAL A 197 -13.85 10.22 3.88
CA VAL A 197 -14.17 8.80 4.09
C VAL A 197 -14.84 8.58 5.43
N LEU A 198 -14.39 9.26 6.48
CA LEU A 198 -14.99 9.21 7.82
C LEU A 198 -16.38 9.82 7.86
N LEU A 199 -16.63 10.82 7.03
CA LEU A 199 -17.92 11.49 6.87
C LEU A 199 -18.87 10.71 5.93
N GLY A 200 -18.47 9.55 5.43
CA GLY A 200 -19.33 8.70 4.59
C GLY A 200 -19.44 9.16 3.13
N CYS A 201 -18.41 9.83 2.59
CA CYS A 201 -18.35 10.11 1.16
C CYS A 201 -18.41 8.82 0.36
N THR A 202 -19.25 8.82 -0.68
CA THR A 202 -19.43 7.69 -1.59
C THR A 202 -18.51 7.76 -2.81
N HIS A 203 -17.84 8.90 -3.04
CA HIS A 203 -16.96 9.14 -4.17
C HIS A 203 -15.50 9.20 -3.69
N TYR A 204 -14.70 8.24 -4.11
CA TYR A 204 -13.27 8.23 -3.84
C TYR A 204 -12.50 8.91 -4.96
N CYS A 205 -11.44 9.58 -4.58
CA CYS A 205 -10.42 10.02 -5.51
C CYS A 205 -9.02 9.71 -4.95
N CYS A 206 -8.00 9.93 -5.73
CA CYS A 206 -6.59 9.73 -5.32
C CYS A 206 -6.18 10.58 -4.11
N ALA A 207 -6.94 11.63 -3.79
CA ALA A 207 -6.69 12.52 -2.66
C ALA A 207 -6.71 11.81 -1.29
N VAL A 208 -7.40 10.65 -1.16
CA VAL A 208 -7.37 9.87 0.10
C VAL A 208 -5.98 9.32 0.41
N ASP A 209 -5.21 8.94 -0.62
CA ASP A 209 -3.83 8.48 -0.43
C ASP A 209 -2.90 9.64 -0.06
N ILE A 210 -3.13 10.83 -0.60
CA ILE A 210 -2.37 12.05 -0.25
C ILE A 210 -2.60 12.46 1.22
N TRP A 211 -3.83 12.35 1.70
CA TRP A 211 -4.12 12.50 3.13
C TRP A 211 -3.30 11.52 3.97
N ALA A 212 -3.27 10.26 3.56
CA ALA A 212 -2.51 9.23 4.26
C ALA A 212 -0.98 9.47 4.20
N VAL A 213 -0.45 10.03 3.09
CA VAL A 213 0.95 10.53 3.02
C VAL A 213 1.21 11.57 4.10
N GLY A 214 0.31 12.54 4.28
CA GLY A 214 0.39 13.51 5.36
C GLY A 214 0.43 12.85 6.75
N CYS A 215 -0.44 11.84 6.98
CA CYS A 215 -0.45 11.08 8.24
C CYS A 215 0.87 10.33 8.48
N VAL A 216 1.44 9.70 7.44
CA VAL A 216 2.73 8.99 7.54
C VAL A 216 3.86 9.97 7.87
N TYR A 217 3.91 11.12 7.19
CA TYR A 217 4.93 12.13 7.46
C TYR A 217 4.80 12.70 8.88
N ALA A 218 3.58 13.05 9.30
CA ALA A 218 3.31 13.53 10.65
C ALA A 218 3.73 12.49 11.73
N GLU A 219 3.49 11.20 11.48
CA GLU A 219 3.90 10.14 12.39
C GLU A 219 5.42 9.98 12.47
N MET A 220 6.16 10.15 11.36
CA MET A 220 7.63 10.18 11.39
C MET A 220 8.16 11.35 12.25
N LEU A 221 7.51 12.51 12.20
CA LEU A 221 7.88 13.68 13.00
C LEU A 221 7.58 13.50 14.49
N LEU A 222 6.44 12.88 14.82
CA LEU A 222 5.93 12.77 16.19
C LEU A 222 6.35 11.47 16.90
N GLY A 223 6.81 10.45 16.17
CA GLY A 223 7.05 9.11 16.69
C GLY A 223 5.77 8.32 17.02
N GLN A 224 4.60 8.89 16.75
CA GLN A 224 3.28 8.30 16.99
C GLN A 224 2.24 8.85 15.99
N PRO A 225 1.14 8.11 15.68
CA PRO A 225 0.11 8.58 14.77
C PRO A 225 -0.48 9.92 15.21
N VAL A 226 -0.64 10.85 14.28
CA VAL A 226 -1.14 12.21 14.54
C VAL A 226 -2.60 12.23 14.99
N PHE A 227 -3.44 11.36 14.41
CA PHE A 227 -4.87 11.29 14.68
C PHE A 227 -5.24 9.92 15.28
N GLN A 228 -5.07 9.73 16.60
CA GLN A 228 -5.36 8.47 17.29
C GLN A 228 -6.79 8.44 17.84
N GLY A 229 -7.79 8.43 16.97
CA GLY A 229 -9.19 8.37 17.38
C GLY A 229 -9.61 6.98 17.86
N THR A 230 -10.32 6.93 18.98
CA THR A 230 -10.88 5.71 19.59
C THR A 230 -12.23 5.33 18.96
N SER A 231 -12.93 6.29 18.38
CA SER A 231 -14.17 6.14 17.61
C SER A 231 -14.12 6.96 16.33
N ILE A 232 -15.13 6.85 15.45
CA ILE A 232 -15.25 7.68 14.24
C ILE A 232 -15.41 9.16 14.64
N ILE A 233 -16.23 9.45 15.62
CA ILE A 233 -16.46 10.84 16.11
C ILE A 233 -15.17 11.39 16.70
N ASP A 234 -14.50 10.66 17.58
CA ASP A 234 -13.24 11.08 18.18
C ASP A 234 -12.14 11.31 17.12
N GLN A 235 -12.12 10.47 16.07
CA GLN A 235 -11.20 10.65 14.94
C GLN A 235 -11.48 11.97 14.20
N ILE A 236 -12.76 12.28 13.91
CA ILE A 236 -13.17 13.52 13.25
C ILE A 236 -12.83 14.73 14.13
N VAL A 237 -13.09 14.68 15.44
CA VAL A 237 -12.74 15.74 16.38
C VAL A 237 -11.25 16.04 16.33
N LYS A 238 -10.37 15.03 16.49
CA LYS A 238 -8.92 15.20 16.44
C LYS A 238 -8.42 15.80 15.12
N ILE A 239 -9.03 15.42 14.02
CA ILE A 239 -8.71 16.01 12.72
C ILE A 239 -9.09 17.49 12.69
N LEU A 240 -10.34 17.82 13.06
CA LEU A 240 -10.84 19.18 13.00
C LEU A 240 -10.22 20.13 14.04
N GLU A 241 -9.68 19.60 15.13
CA GLU A 241 -8.87 20.38 16.07
C GLU A 241 -7.58 20.91 15.42
N LEU A 242 -6.98 20.13 14.52
CA LEU A 242 -5.77 20.54 13.79
C LEU A 242 -6.08 21.38 12.53
N ILE A 243 -7.05 20.95 11.70
CA ILE A 243 -7.29 21.62 10.40
C ILE A 243 -8.37 22.70 10.47
N GLY A 244 -9.08 22.83 11.60
CA GLY A 244 -10.19 23.75 11.78
C GLY A 244 -11.53 23.21 11.28
N ARG A 245 -12.61 23.94 11.56
CA ARG A 245 -13.94 23.62 11.04
C ARG A 245 -14.01 23.96 9.54
N PRO A 246 -14.61 23.06 8.72
CA PRO A 246 -14.81 23.33 7.31
C PRO A 246 -15.83 24.45 7.07
N SER A 247 -15.71 25.13 5.94
CA SER A 247 -16.75 26.03 5.44
C SER A 247 -17.94 25.21 4.91
N VAL A 248 -19.09 25.88 4.69
CA VAL A 248 -20.26 25.23 4.07
C VAL A 248 -19.94 24.68 2.68
N CYS A 249 -19.10 25.40 1.92
CA CYS A 249 -18.64 24.92 0.60
C CYS A 249 -17.84 23.63 0.71
N ASP A 250 -16.92 23.54 1.68
CA ASP A 250 -16.12 22.34 1.91
C ASP A 250 -16.99 21.14 2.33
N VAL A 251 -17.98 21.37 3.20
CA VAL A 251 -18.90 20.30 3.60
C VAL A 251 -19.67 19.74 2.40
N ASN A 252 -20.11 20.64 1.50
CA ASN A 252 -20.84 20.26 0.29
C ASN A 252 -19.94 19.48 -0.71
N SER A 253 -18.65 19.82 -0.80
CA SER A 253 -17.71 19.16 -1.70
C SER A 253 -17.50 17.67 -1.37
N VAL A 254 -17.69 17.27 -0.11
CA VAL A 254 -17.58 15.89 0.33
C VAL A 254 -18.70 14.99 -0.26
N GLY A 255 -19.85 15.57 -0.65
CA GLY A 255 -20.96 14.84 -1.26
C GLY A 255 -21.60 13.78 -0.36
N SER A 256 -21.47 13.91 0.96
CA SER A 256 -22.08 13.01 1.95
C SER A 256 -23.39 13.61 2.47
N ALA A 257 -24.47 12.84 2.42
CA ALA A 257 -25.76 13.23 2.99
C ALA A 257 -25.73 13.40 4.51
N TYR A 258 -24.71 12.85 5.17
CA TYR A 258 -24.61 12.84 6.64
C TYR A 258 -23.56 13.82 7.18
N ALA A 259 -22.72 14.40 6.35
CA ALA A 259 -21.59 15.24 6.79
C ALA A 259 -22.04 16.41 7.65
N SER A 260 -23.03 17.19 7.21
CA SER A 260 -23.54 18.34 7.97
C SER A 260 -24.07 17.93 9.35
N THR A 261 -24.93 16.90 9.39
CA THR A 261 -25.51 16.40 10.65
C THR A 261 -24.43 15.90 11.62
N LEU A 262 -23.44 15.16 11.12
CA LEU A 262 -22.32 14.67 11.93
C LEU A 262 -21.51 15.84 12.50
N LEU A 263 -21.22 16.87 11.69
CA LEU A 263 -20.44 18.03 12.12
C LEU A 263 -21.19 18.91 13.14
N GLU A 264 -22.52 18.98 13.05
CA GLU A 264 -23.37 19.68 14.03
C GLU A 264 -23.42 18.96 15.37
N MET A 265 -23.32 17.62 15.38
CA MET A 265 -23.34 16.79 16.59
C MET A 265 -21.98 16.73 17.32
N LEU A 266 -20.93 17.32 16.76
CA LEU A 266 -19.59 17.27 17.38
C LEU A 266 -19.57 18.11 18.68
N PRO A 267 -18.78 17.68 19.68
CA PRO A 267 -18.50 18.49 20.85
C PRO A 267 -17.75 19.77 20.47
N PRO A 268 -17.65 20.75 21.39
CA PRO A 268 -16.77 21.89 21.20
C PRO A 268 -15.35 21.46 20.89
N LEU A 269 -14.76 22.01 19.81
CA LEU A 269 -13.40 21.72 19.39
C LEU A 269 -12.40 22.51 20.23
N GLN A 270 -11.22 21.95 20.44
CA GLN A 270 -10.05 22.59 21.05
C GLN A 270 -9.00 22.82 19.95
N PRO A 271 -9.06 23.94 19.19
CA PRO A 271 -8.13 24.16 18.07
C PRO A 271 -6.68 24.19 18.53
N VAL A 272 -5.82 23.52 17.79
CA VAL A 272 -4.37 23.52 17.97
C VAL A 272 -3.70 23.98 16.66
N SER A 273 -2.60 24.69 16.74
CA SER A 273 -1.90 25.12 15.54
C SER A 273 -0.91 24.05 15.05
N PHE A 274 -0.63 24.05 13.74
CA PHE A 274 0.41 23.17 13.17
C PHE A 274 1.78 23.38 13.83
N VAL A 275 2.12 24.62 14.21
CA VAL A 275 3.41 24.92 14.84
C VAL A 275 3.48 24.35 16.27
N GLU A 276 2.36 24.31 16.98
CA GLU A 276 2.29 23.70 18.32
C GLU A 276 2.41 22.18 18.25
N VAL A 277 1.77 21.54 17.25
CA VAL A 277 1.81 20.09 17.06
C VAL A 277 3.17 19.64 16.51
N PHE A 278 3.79 20.43 15.62
CA PHE A 278 5.04 20.12 14.94
C PHE A 278 6.11 21.19 15.24
N PRO A 279 6.63 21.24 16.48
CA PRO A 279 7.66 22.20 16.85
C PRO A 279 8.97 21.88 16.08
N ASN A 280 9.70 22.94 15.72
CA ASN A 280 11.00 22.84 15.02
C ASN A 280 10.97 22.21 13.61
N VAL A 281 9.80 22.17 12.98
CA VAL A 281 9.66 21.71 11.59
C VAL A 281 9.75 22.91 10.64
N SER A 282 10.41 22.72 9.47
CA SER A 282 10.60 23.79 8.49
C SER A 282 9.26 24.31 7.92
N ALA A 283 9.25 25.56 7.46
CA ALA A 283 8.05 26.17 6.88
C ALA A 283 7.55 25.40 5.64
N GLU A 284 8.47 24.87 4.82
CA GLU A 284 8.12 24.04 3.66
C GLU A 284 7.44 22.73 4.08
N ALA A 285 7.92 22.10 5.15
CA ALA A 285 7.34 20.86 5.66
C ALA A 285 5.95 21.09 6.30
N LEU A 286 5.78 22.18 7.04
CA LEU A 286 4.46 22.58 7.56
C LEU A 286 3.48 22.90 6.43
N ASN A 287 3.94 23.61 5.40
CA ASN A 287 3.14 23.89 4.20
C ASN A 287 2.74 22.60 3.48
N PHE A 288 3.66 21.65 3.30
CA PHE A 288 3.39 20.34 2.72
C PHE A 288 2.30 19.59 3.52
N LEU A 289 2.42 19.52 4.85
CA LEU A 289 1.41 18.91 5.71
C LEU A 289 0.05 19.59 5.58
N SER A 290 0.00 20.92 5.54
CA SER A 290 -1.26 21.65 5.39
C SER A 290 -1.96 21.37 4.05
N GLN A 291 -1.19 21.18 2.98
CA GLN A 291 -1.73 20.78 1.67
C GLN A 291 -2.22 19.34 1.65
N CYS A 292 -1.57 18.41 2.37
CA CYS A 292 -2.04 17.04 2.53
C CYS A 292 -3.33 16.97 3.37
N PHE A 293 -3.43 17.78 4.41
CA PHE A 293 -4.57 17.81 5.35
C PHE A 293 -5.66 18.80 4.97
N CYS A 294 -5.73 19.22 3.71
CA CYS A 294 -6.85 20.04 3.25
C CYS A 294 -8.16 19.24 3.34
N TYR A 295 -9.21 19.87 3.91
CA TYR A 295 -10.51 19.22 4.08
C TYR A 295 -11.14 18.83 2.74
N ASN A 296 -11.14 19.76 1.78
CA ASN A 296 -11.72 19.55 0.46
C ASN A 296 -10.80 18.64 -0.39
N PRO A 297 -11.25 17.46 -0.82
CA PRO A 297 -10.45 16.52 -1.61
C PRO A 297 -10.34 16.89 -3.09
N GLU A 298 -11.06 17.91 -3.57
CA GLU A 298 -11.08 18.27 -4.99
C GLU A 298 -9.73 18.83 -5.46
N PRO A 299 -9.38 18.61 -6.76
CA PRO A 299 -8.20 19.22 -7.35
C PRO A 299 -8.17 20.74 -7.18
N GLY A 300 -7.02 21.29 -6.81
CA GLY A 300 -6.85 22.72 -6.52
C GLY A 300 -7.08 23.07 -5.04
N HIS A 301 -7.57 22.15 -4.23
CA HIS A 301 -7.68 22.27 -2.78
C HIS A 301 -6.66 21.35 -2.09
N ARG A 302 -6.95 20.04 -1.95
CA ARG A 302 -5.91 19.08 -1.51
C ARG A 302 -4.95 18.86 -2.66
N CYS A 303 -3.62 18.91 -2.40
CA CYS A 303 -2.62 18.71 -3.44
C CYS A 303 -2.79 17.34 -4.11
N THR A 304 -2.52 17.27 -5.42
CA THR A 304 -2.40 16.01 -6.14
C THR A 304 -1.01 15.41 -5.90
N VAL A 305 -0.79 14.15 -6.30
CA VAL A 305 0.53 13.54 -6.24
C VAL A 305 1.56 14.30 -7.10
N ILE A 306 1.12 14.90 -8.22
CA ILE A 306 1.98 15.72 -9.09
C ILE A 306 2.37 17.02 -8.40
N ASP A 307 1.41 17.69 -7.74
CA ASP A 307 1.69 18.91 -6.97
C ASP A 307 2.63 18.60 -5.80
N ALA A 308 2.41 17.47 -5.12
CA ALA A 308 3.23 17.01 -4.01
C ALA A 308 4.68 16.71 -4.41
N LEU A 309 4.92 16.10 -5.59
CA LEU A 309 6.28 15.88 -6.13
C LEU A 309 6.99 17.17 -6.53
N ARG A 310 6.26 18.19 -6.99
CA ARG A 310 6.81 19.51 -7.31
C ARG A 310 6.97 20.43 -6.10
N HIS A 311 6.48 20.00 -4.93
CA HIS A 311 6.52 20.82 -3.73
C HIS A 311 7.95 21.05 -3.26
N PRO A 312 8.32 22.28 -2.79
CA PRO A 312 9.67 22.58 -2.29
C PRO A 312 10.20 21.61 -1.24
N PHE A 313 9.31 20.98 -0.47
CA PHE A 313 9.64 20.00 0.54
C PHE A 313 10.44 18.80 0.02
N VAL A 314 10.15 18.31 -1.19
CA VAL A 314 10.82 17.15 -1.82
C VAL A 314 11.63 17.53 -3.05
N ALA A 315 11.76 18.82 -3.38
CA ALA A 315 12.35 19.32 -4.63
C ALA A 315 13.79 18.83 -4.84
N GLU A 316 14.55 18.56 -3.79
CA GLU A 316 15.93 18.06 -3.88
C GLU A 316 16.02 16.63 -4.46
N PHE A 317 14.93 15.85 -4.42
CA PHE A 317 14.86 14.48 -4.95
C PHE A 317 14.04 14.38 -6.24
N HIS A 318 13.29 15.45 -6.60
CA HIS A 318 12.37 15.42 -7.73
C HIS A 318 13.13 15.30 -9.06
N ASP A 319 12.91 14.20 -9.76
CA ASP A 319 13.40 13.93 -11.10
C ASP A 319 12.27 13.36 -11.96
N ALA A 320 11.76 14.19 -12.87
CA ALA A 320 10.62 13.82 -13.72
C ALA A 320 10.92 12.62 -14.64
N ASP A 321 12.18 12.40 -15.01
CA ASP A 321 12.62 11.28 -15.86
C ASP A 321 12.70 9.97 -15.09
N ASP A 322 12.96 10.03 -13.77
CA ASP A 322 12.97 8.86 -12.86
C ASP A 322 11.61 8.59 -12.20
N GLU A 323 10.59 9.34 -12.56
CA GLU A 323 9.24 9.22 -12.01
C GLU A 323 8.24 8.68 -13.06
N PRO A 324 8.22 7.37 -13.32
CA PRO A 324 7.39 6.81 -14.38
C PRO A 324 5.89 6.98 -14.11
N ALA A 325 5.12 7.00 -15.19
CA ALA A 325 3.66 7.00 -15.18
C ALA A 325 3.15 6.00 -16.22
N LEU A 326 2.05 5.33 -15.94
CA LEU A 326 1.36 4.48 -16.90
C LEU A 326 0.55 5.35 -17.87
N LYS A 327 0.48 4.91 -19.13
CA LYS A 327 -0.24 5.63 -20.18
C LYS A 327 -1.73 5.29 -20.25
N GLU A 328 -2.09 4.14 -19.67
CA GLU A 328 -3.43 3.58 -19.77
C GLU A 328 -3.98 3.25 -18.37
N GLU A 329 -5.27 3.44 -18.19
CA GLU A 329 -5.96 3.03 -16.98
C GLU A 329 -5.99 1.51 -16.85
N LEU A 330 -5.81 1.03 -15.63
CA LEU A 330 -5.84 -0.38 -15.33
C LEU A 330 -7.27 -0.86 -15.07
N CYS A 331 -7.74 -1.76 -15.92
CA CYS A 331 -9.00 -2.47 -15.73
C CYS A 331 -8.72 -3.92 -15.30
N LEU A 332 -9.28 -4.34 -14.16
CA LEU A 332 -9.23 -5.73 -13.74
C LEU A 332 -10.20 -6.59 -14.58
N THR A 333 -9.90 -7.88 -14.70
CA THR A 333 -10.74 -8.84 -15.43
C THR A 333 -12.12 -9.00 -14.78
N LEU A 334 -12.18 -9.06 -13.45
CA LEU A 334 -13.41 -9.02 -12.67
C LEU A 334 -13.64 -7.60 -12.17
N ASP A 335 -14.88 -7.12 -12.28
CA ASP A 335 -15.24 -5.78 -11.83
C ASP A 335 -14.91 -5.59 -10.35
N ASP A 336 -14.22 -4.51 -10.04
CA ASP A 336 -13.70 -4.22 -8.70
C ASP A 336 -14.82 -3.81 -7.72
N PHE A 337 -15.98 -3.44 -8.22
CA PHE A 337 -17.13 -3.00 -7.44
C PHE A 337 -18.17 -4.09 -7.21
N GLU A 338 -18.05 -5.24 -7.88
CA GLU A 338 -18.91 -6.39 -7.69
C GLU A 338 -18.25 -7.46 -6.81
N LEU A 339 -19.07 -8.17 -6.04
CA LEU A 339 -18.63 -9.31 -5.27
C LEU A 339 -18.97 -10.59 -6.02
N PHE A 340 -17.93 -11.27 -6.49
CA PHE A 340 -18.05 -12.54 -7.21
C PHE A 340 -17.97 -13.74 -6.26
N THR A 341 -18.25 -14.92 -6.76
CA THR A 341 -18.10 -16.17 -6.02
C THR A 341 -16.62 -16.52 -5.83
N THR A 342 -16.32 -17.28 -4.81
CA THR A 342 -14.96 -17.79 -4.57
C THR A 342 -14.41 -18.61 -5.74
N HIS A 343 -15.30 -19.32 -6.46
CA HIS A 343 -14.94 -20.05 -7.68
C HIS A 343 -14.45 -19.13 -8.80
N GLN A 344 -15.18 -18.04 -9.08
CA GLN A 344 -14.80 -17.06 -10.10
C GLN A 344 -13.46 -16.38 -9.76
N TYR A 345 -13.25 -16.00 -8.49
CA TYR A 345 -11.94 -15.45 -8.07
C TYR A 345 -10.82 -16.49 -8.24
N ARG A 346 -11.06 -17.75 -7.90
CA ARG A 346 -10.07 -18.83 -8.08
C ARG A 346 -9.70 -19.01 -9.55
N GLU A 347 -10.69 -19.04 -10.45
CA GLU A 347 -10.46 -19.16 -11.89
C GLU A 347 -9.65 -17.98 -12.40
N ALA A 348 -10.02 -16.74 -12.05
CA ALA A 348 -9.31 -15.54 -12.46
C ALA A 348 -7.85 -15.51 -11.94
N ILE A 349 -7.61 -15.95 -10.70
CA ILE A 349 -6.25 -16.08 -10.14
C ILE A 349 -5.45 -17.15 -10.90
N ASN A 350 -6.04 -18.31 -11.20
CA ASN A 350 -5.37 -19.38 -11.95
C ASN A 350 -5.01 -18.92 -13.37
N ASP A 351 -5.91 -18.22 -14.04
CA ASP A 351 -5.66 -17.65 -15.37
C ASP A 351 -4.51 -16.63 -15.33
N ALA A 352 -4.47 -15.78 -14.32
CA ALA A 352 -3.39 -14.82 -14.12
C ALA A 352 -2.03 -15.52 -13.90
N ILE A 353 -2.01 -16.59 -13.10
CA ILE A 353 -0.81 -17.42 -12.88
C ILE A 353 -0.35 -18.06 -14.20
N LEU A 354 -1.25 -18.60 -15.00
CA LEU A 354 -0.94 -19.24 -16.28
C LEU A 354 -0.40 -18.23 -17.28
N LYS A 355 -1.05 -17.08 -17.45
CA LYS A 355 -0.60 -15.99 -18.35
C LYS A 355 0.81 -15.53 -17.98
N ARG A 356 1.09 -15.36 -16.69
CA ARG A 356 2.43 -14.98 -16.22
C ARG A 356 3.50 -16.02 -16.55
N LYS A 357 3.21 -17.32 -16.37
CA LYS A 357 4.12 -18.41 -16.73
C LYS A 357 4.43 -18.44 -18.23
N VAL A 358 3.42 -18.22 -19.06
CA VAL A 358 3.57 -18.15 -20.52
C VAL A 358 4.46 -16.97 -20.92
N SER A 359 4.18 -15.77 -20.37
CA SER A 359 4.97 -14.57 -20.65
C SER A 359 6.42 -14.69 -20.20
N ALA A 360 6.68 -15.32 -19.04
CA ALA A 360 8.02 -15.57 -18.55
C ALA A 360 8.80 -16.49 -19.50
N ARG A 361 8.18 -17.60 -19.95
CA ARG A 361 8.80 -18.53 -20.93
C ARG A 361 9.07 -17.86 -22.28
N GLN A 362 8.17 -17.00 -22.74
CA GLN A 362 8.38 -16.25 -23.99
C GLN A 362 9.57 -15.28 -23.88
N LYS A 363 9.71 -14.60 -22.74
CA LYS A 363 10.88 -13.74 -22.47
C LYS A 363 12.18 -14.54 -22.41
N GLU A 364 12.21 -15.66 -21.71
CA GLU A 364 13.40 -16.54 -21.67
C GLU A 364 13.78 -17.04 -23.09
N ASN A 365 12.80 -17.48 -23.85
CA ASN A 365 13.05 -17.92 -25.24
C ASN A 365 13.55 -16.78 -26.14
N SER A 366 13.03 -15.57 -25.99
CA SER A 366 13.48 -14.41 -26.78
C SER A 366 14.90 -13.95 -26.39
N LEU A 367 15.29 -14.11 -25.13
CA LEU A 367 16.66 -13.85 -24.67
C LEU A 367 17.64 -14.89 -25.20
N MET A 368 17.26 -16.17 -25.22
CA MET A 368 18.09 -17.24 -25.80
C MET A 368 18.30 -17.09 -27.32
N LEU A 369 17.34 -16.50 -28.03
CA LEU A 369 17.43 -16.24 -29.48
C LEU A 369 18.26 -14.98 -29.82
N ASN A 370 18.68 -14.17 -28.84
CA ASN A 370 19.48 -12.97 -29.08
C ASN A 370 20.62 -12.85 -28.06
N PRO A 371 21.76 -13.60 -28.28
CA PRO A 371 22.90 -13.64 -27.36
C PRO A 371 23.54 -12.29 -27.06
N ALA A 372 23.44 -11.31 -27.97
CA ALA A 372 23.98 -9.97 -27.76
C ALA A 372 23.30 -9.18 -26.62
N LYS A 373 22.06 -9.51 -26.26
CA LYS A 373 21.37 -8.91 -25.11
C LYS A 373 21.79 -9.51 -23.76
N ILE A 374 22.26 -10.74 -23.75
CA ILE A 374 22.77 -11.40 -22.53
C ILE A 374 24.06 -10.71 -22.06
N ILE A 375 24.94 -10.35 -22.97
CA ILE A 375 26.22 -9.67 -22.67
C ILE A 375 25.99 -8.27 -22.08
N LEU A 376 24.97 -7.55 -22.53
CA LEU A 376 24.62 -6.23 -21.99
C LEU A 376 24.04 -6.29 -20.56
N MET A 377 23.24 -7.30 -20.25
CA MET A 377 22.65 -7.46 -18.90
C MET A 377 23.68 -7.97 -17.86
N GLU A 378 24.68 -8.76 -18.30
CA GLU A 378 25.81 -9.17 -17.44
C GLU A 378 26.76 -8.01 -17.15
N HIS A 379 26.90 -7.05 -18.07
CA HIS A 379 27.70 -5.83 -17.85
C HIS A 379 27.03 -4.82 -16.91
N GLU A 380 25.68 -4.75 -16.86
CA GLU A 380 24.96 -3.90 -15.89
C GLU A 380 24.98 -4.43 -14.46
N GLN A 381 25.24 -5.76 -14.28
CA GLN A 381 25.36 -6.39 -12.96
C GLN A 381 26.80 -6.41 -12.41
N THR A 382 27.80 -5.99 -13.19
CA THR A 382 29.23 -6.03 -12.83
C THR A 382 29.89 -4.67 -12.69
N LEU A 383 29.15 -3.59 -12.53
CA LEU A 383 29.75 -2.31 -12.11
C LEU A 383 30.12 -2.42 -10.63
N PRO A 384 31.41 -2.28 -10.26
CA PRO A 384 31.83 -2.39 -8.87
C PRO A 384 31.33 -1.17 -8.09
N ASP A 385 30.82 -1.43 -6.89
CA ASP A 385 30.61 -0.45 -5.82
C ASP A 385 31.92 0.28 -5.53
N HIS A 386 32.12 1.42 -6.15
CA HIS A 386 33.14 2.40 -5.76
C HIS A 386 32.52 3.80 -5.90
N PHE A 387 31.98 4.27 -4.79
CA PHE A 387 32.24 5.58 -4.15
C PHE A 387 31.32 5.73 -2.93
#